data_97e64d79e0c741917c27d56da9c83620
#
_entry.id   97e64d79e0c741917c27d56da9c83620
#
_cell.length_a   1.000
_cell.length_b   1.000
_cell.length_c   1.000
_cell.angle_alpha   90.00
_cell.angle_beta   90.00
_cell.angle_gamma   90.00
#
_symmetry.space_group_name_H-M   'P 1'
#
loop_
_entity.id
_entity.type
_entity.pdbx_description
1 polymer ?
#
loop_
_entity_poly.entity_id
_entity_poly.type
_entity_poly.pdbx_seq_one_letter_code
_entity_poly.pdbx_strand_id
1 'polypeptide(L)'
;KNNYYLYHEPVADKIHWIPYDYDNSFGIDWFNIEWSQSNPYTFAIMDGERPLATRIMDNPGFRNLYTHFLEFYLGVYSLDTWEDDVLSLRDIISPFAEQDLYRQMDYGFDSDDGLEDFLNSYDADHYSNQHVKRSLFEFRNMRIESLPSLLNYSPGPPMIYDYKILPSNPMAGESLTIEASVFDNDGLTFVQVQYT
;
A
#
# COMPACT_ATOMS: atom_id res chain seq x y z
N LYS A 1 -2.15 -8.57 -8.63
CA LYS A 1 -0.81 -8.41 -9.23
C LYS A 1 -0.84 -7.87 -10.67
N ASN A 2 -2.02 -7.76 -11.27
CA ASN A 2 -2.24 -7.19 -12.61
C ASN A 2 -3.20 -6.00 -12.57
N ASN A 3 -3.54 -5.53 -11.40
CA ASN A 3 -4.66 -4.61 -11.18
C ASN A 3 -4.19 -3.16 -11.26
N TYR A 4 -3.59 -2.80 -12.38
CA TYR A 4 -3.18 -1.43 -12.67
C TYR A 4 -3.07 -1.19 -14.18
N TYR A 5 -3.20 0.09 -14.55
CA TYR A 5 -2.84 0.60 -15.86
C TYR A 5 -1.63 1.53 -15.74
N LEU A 6 -0.85 1.60 -16.79
CA LEU A 6 0.18 2.64 -16.96
C LEU A 6 -0.29 3.59 -18.07
N TYR A 7 -0.34 4.86 -17.73
CA TYR A 7 -0.65 5.91 -18.69
C TYR A 7 0.57 6.82 -18.86
N HIS A 8 1.03 6.95 -20.10
CA HIS A 8 2.06 7.90 -20.44
C HIS A 8 1.43 9.22 -20.85
N GLU A 9 1.71 10.27 -20.09
CA GLU A 9 1.34 11.64 -20.41
C GLU A 9 2.39 12.27 -21.31
N PRO A 10 2.08 12.55 -22.60
CA PRO A 10 3.10 12.94 -23.56
C PRO A 10 3.62 14.38 -23.38
N VAL A 11 2.84 15.24 -22.71
CA VAL A 11 3.23 16.65 -22.52
C VAL A 11 4.27 16.80 -21.41
N ALA A 12 4.07 16.13 -20.28
CA ALA A 12 4.99 16.14 -19.15
C ALA A 12 6.01 15.00 -19.21
N ASP A 13 5.91 14.10 -20.18
CA ASP A 13 6.72 12.88 -20.32
C ASP A 13 6.73 12.04 -19.04
N LYS A 14 5.56 11.91 -18.40
CA LYS A 14 5.40 11.20 -17.15
C LYS A 14 4.56 9.94 -17.32
N ILE A 15 4.91 8.91 -16.58
CA ILE A 15 4.11 7.69 -16.47
C ILE A 15 3.29 7.77 -15.20
N HIS A 16 1.96 7.68 -15.35
CA HIS A 16 1.02 7.59 -14.26
C HIS A 16 0.66 6.14 -14.00
N TRP A 17 0.76 5.75 -12.76
CA TRP A 17 0.27 4.48 -12.25
C TRP A 17 -1.19 4.64 -11.86
N ILE A 18 -2.08 3.90 -12.50
CA ILE A 18 -3.53 3.92 -12.23
C ILE A 18 -3.93 2.56 -11.68
N PRO A 19 -4.01 2.44 -10.36
CA PRO A 19 -4.42 1.20 -9.72
C PRO A 19 -5.94 1.02 -9.80
N TYR A 20 -6.38 -0.25 -9.80
CA TYR A 20 -7.78 -0.64 -9.69
C TYR A 20 -7.90 -2.01 -9.02
N ASP A 21 -9.13 -2.41 -8.62
CA ASP A 21 -9.44 -3.76 -8.14
C ASP A 21 -8.64 -4.14 -6.89
N TYR A 22 -8.87 -3.38 -5.80
CA TYR A 22 -8.16 -3.58 -4.53
C TYR A 22 -8.91 -4.46 -3.51
N ASP A 23 -9.92 -5.19 -3.94
CA ASP A 23 -10.73 -6.06 -3.09
C ASP A 23 -9.90 -7.15 -2.40
N ASN A 24 -8.85 -7.66 -3.06
CA ASN A 24 -7.91 -8.61 -2.47
C ASN A 24 -6.80 -7.92 -1.66
N SER A 25 -7.21 -7.05 -0.74
CA SER A 25 -6.31 -6.40 0.22
C SER A 25 -6.31 -7.12 1.57
N PHE A 26 -5.42 -6.72 2.47
CA PHE A 26 -5.31 -7.25 3.83
C PHE A 26 -5.20 -8.77 3.94
N GLY A 27 -4.53 -9.39 2.98
CA GLY A 27 -4.26 -10.82 3.00
C GLY A 27 -5.33 -11.70 2.39
N ILE A 28 -6.35 -11.13 1.78
CA ILE A 28 -7.33 -11.87 0.98
C ILE A 28 -6.65 -12.36 -0.28
N ASP A 29 -6.62 -13.67 -0.50
CA ASP A 29 -6.04 -14.26 -1.70
C ASP A 29 -6.57 -15.66 -2.03
N TRP A 30 -6.13 -16.21 -3.17
CA TRP A 30 -6.49 -17.54 -3.67
C TRP A 30 -5.43 -18.62 -3.36
N PHE A 31 -4.33 -18.26 -2.68
CA PHE A 31 -3.15 -19.11 -2.57
C PHE A 31 -2.89 -19.61 -1.17
N ASN A 32 -3.73 -19.28 -0.21
CA ASN A 32 -3.58 -19.66 1.19
C ASN A 32 -2.22 -19.22 1.79
N ILE A 33 -1.75 -18.03 1.43
CA ILE A 33 -0.48 -17.45 1.91
C ILE A 33 -0.72 -16.63 3.17
N GLU A 34 0.19 -16.70 4.14
CA GLU A 34 0.18 -15.84 5.32
C GLU A 34 0.78 -14.46 4.99
N TRP A 35 -0.02 -13.61 4.36
CA TRP A 35 0.41 -12.30 3.89
C TRP A 35 0.79 -11.33 5.01
N SER A 36 0.22 -11.48 6.20
CA SER A 36 0.54 -10.63 7.35
C SER A 36 2.02 -10.69 7.77
N GLN A 37 2.69 -11.80 7.44
CA GLN A 37 4.11 -12.02 7.76
C GLN A 37 5.00 -12.06 6.51
N SER A 38 4.44 -11.86 5.32
CA SER A 38 5.19 -11.96 4.07
C SER A 38 6.22 -10.83 3.92
N ASN A 39 7.37 -11.20 3.38
CA ASN A 39 8.45 -10.25 3.12
C ASN A 39 8.03 -9.24 2.03
N PRO A 40 8.02 -7.93 2.32
CA PRO A 40 7.54 -6.90 1.41
C PRO A 40 8.40 -6.76 0.15
N TYR A 41 9.64 -7.19 0.18
CA TYR A 41 10.55 -7.06 -0.97
C TYR A 41 10.42 -8.18 -1.99
N THR A 42 9.82 -9.30 -1.60
CA THR A 42 9.76 -10.51 -2.45
C THR A 42 8.36 -10.93 -2.83
N PHE A 43 7.32 -10.45 -2.14
CA PHE A 43 5.95 -10.94 -2.38
C PHE A 43 5.48 -10.74 -3.83
N ALA A 44 5.90 -9.66 -4.48
CA ALA A 44 5.47 -9.35 -5.84
C ALA A 44 6.06 -10.30 -6.91
N ILE A 45 7.12 -11.04 -6.56
CA ILE A 45 7.84 -11.93 -7.50
C ILE A 45 7.69 -13.42 -7.19
N MET A 46 6.89 -13.76 -6.17
CA MET A 46 6.77 -15.16 -5.71
C MET A 46 6.19 -16.13 -6.75
N ASP A 47 5.40 -15.66 -7.71
CA ASP A 47 4.66 -16.49 -8.66
C ASP A 47 5.01 -16.24 -10.13
N GLY A 48 6.22 -15.80 -10.39
CA GLY A 48 6.74 -15.63 -11.75
C GLY A 48 7.42 -14.29 -12.00
N GLU A 49 7.80 -14.06 -13.24
CA GLU A 49 8.49 -12.85 -13.63
C GLU A 49 7.61 -11.61 -13.50
N ARG A 50 8.12 -10.62 -12.77
CA ARG A 50 7.52 -9.30 -12.58
C ARG A 50 8.58 -8.24 -12.85
N PRO A 51 8.90 -7.96 -14.13
CA PRO A 51 10.06 -7.16 -14.49
C PRO A 51 10.09 -5.76 -13.84
N LEU A 52 8.91 -5.12 -13.70
CA LEU A 52 8.82 -3.80 -13.06
C LEU A 52 9.16 -3.90 -11.56
N ALA A 53 8.53 -4.82 -10.83
CA ALA A 53 8.78 -5.00 -9.41
C ALA A 53 10.23 -5.41 -9.14
N THR A 54 10.78 -6.34 -9.93
CA THR A 54 12.18 -6.77 -9.82
C THR A 54 13.13 -5.59 -10.01
N ARG A 55 12.95 -4.79 -11.05
CA ARG A 55 13.81 -3.63 -11.33
C ARG A 55 13.74 -2.54 -10.26
N ILE A 56 12.57 -2.33 -9.68
CA ILE A 56 12.40 -1.41 -8.55
C ILE A 56 13.17 -1.93 -7.33
N MET A 57 13.02 -3.22 -7.01
CA MET A 57 13.68 -3.82 -5.84
C MET A 57 15.19 -3.97 -6.00
N ASP A 58 15.67 -4.16 -7.23
CA ASP A 58 17.11 -4.27 -7.54
C ASP A 58 17.82 -2.89 -7.52
N ASN A 59 17.09 -1.80 -7.62
CA ASN A 59 17.64 -0.45 -7.50
C ASN A 59 17.67 0.00 -6.04
N PRO A 60 18.85 0.22 -5.43
CA PRO A 60 18.95 0.56 -4.01
C PRO A 60 18.17 1.81 -3.60
N GLY A 61 18.17 2.87 -4.45
CA GLY A 61 17.44 4.09 -4.16
C GLY A 61 15.93 3.86 -4.13
N PHE A 62 15.36 3.21 -5.15
CA PHE A 62 13.92 2.89 -5.17
C PHE A 62 13.53 1.93 -4.06
N ARG A 63 14.37 0.95 -3.75
CA ARG A 63 14.13 0.03 -2.65
C ARG A 63 14.12 0.75 -1.30
N ASN A 64 15.06 1.67 -1.08
CA ASN A 64 15.11 2.49 0.13
C ASN A 64 13.89 3.41 0.24
N LEU A 65 13.49 4.04 -0.85
CA LEU A 65 12.27 4.85 -0.89
C LEU A 65 11.02 4.00 -0.58
N TYR A 66 10.93 2.80 -1.11
CA TYR A 66 9.86 1.86 -0.78
C TYR A 66 9.86 1.50 0.72
N THR A 67 11.04 1.22 1.30
CA THR A 67 11.20 0.98 2.74
C THR A 67 10.72 2.16 3.57
N HIS A 68 11.08 3.38 3.17
CA HIS A 68 10.62 4.61 3.83
C HIS A 68 9.09 4.73 3.84
N PHE A 69 8.43 4.44 2.73
CA PHE A 69 6.98 4.45 2.70
C PHE A 69 6.34 3.33 3.52
N LEU A 70 6.97 2.16 3.59
CA LEU A 70 6.51 1.09 4.47
C LEU A 70 6.58 1.49 5.94
N GLU A 71 7.64 2.16 6.37
CA GLU A 71 7.76 2.71 7.74
C GLU A 71 6.72 3.78 8.01
N PHE A 72 6.49 4.69 7.05
CA PHE A 72 5.44 5.69 7.16
C PHE A 72 4.06 5.06 7.35
N TYR A 73 3.69 4.10 6.52
CA TYR A 73 2.41 3.40 6.64
C TYR A 73 2.33 2.55 7.90
N LEU A 74 3.43 1.94 8.33
CA LEU A 74 3.47 1.23 9.61
C LEU A 74 3.13 2.17 10.78
N GLY A 75 3.64 3.41 10.76
CA GLY A 75 3.27 4.45 11.72
C GLY A 75 1.77 4.75 11.70
N VAL A 76 1.17 4.89 10.52
CA VAL A 76 -0.28 5.13 10.37
C VAL A 76 -1.10 3.96 10.91
N TYR A 77 -0.75 2.72 10.54
CA TYR A 77 -1.44 1.53 11.03
C TYR A 77 -1.29 1.31 12.54
N SER A 78 -0.23 1.81 13.15
CA SER A 78 0.02 1.69 14.58
C SER A 78 -0.71 2.73 15.43
N LEU A 79 -1.42 3.71 14.82
CA LEU A 79 -2.19 4.70 15.57
C LEU A 79 -3.36 4.03 16.30
N ASP A 80 -3.57 4.44 17.54
CA ASP A 80 -4.70 3.96 18.37
C ASP A 80 -6.05 4.29 17.72
N THR A 81 -6.13 5.41 16.99
CA THR A 81 -7.35 5.85 16.28
C THR A 81 -7.69 5.02 15.06
N TRP A 82 -6.77 4.18 14.55
CA TRP A 82 -7.02 3.41 13.33
C TRP A 82 -8.19 2.42 13.50
N GLU A 83 -8.28 1.76 14.64
CA GLU A 83 -9.39 0.85 14.94
C GLU A 83 -10.71 1.61 15.06
N ASP A 84 -10.71 2.76 15.71
CA ASP A 84 -11.88 3.64 15.83
C ASP A 84 -12.39 4.10 14.45
N ASP A 85 -11.48 4.45 13.55
CA ASP A 85 -11.81 4.84 12.17
C ASP A 85 -12.45 3.67 11.41
N VAL A 86 -11.90 2.46 11.53
CA VAL A 86 -12.45 1.24 10.91
C VAL A 86 -13.83 0.92 11.48
N LEU A 87 -13.99 0.98 12.79
CA LEU A 87 -15.29 0.74 13.46
C LEU A 87 -16.34 1.76 13.03
N SER A 88 -15.94 3.02 12.88
CA SER A 88 -16.83 4.08 12.38
C SER A 88 -17.28 3.80 10.94
N LEU A 89 -16.39 3.34 10.08
CA LEU A 89 -16.74 2.93 8.72
C LEU A 89 -17.65 1.70 8.71
N ARG A 90 -17.38 0.70 9.56
CA ARG A 90 -18.25 -0.47 9.75
C ARG A 90 -19.68 -0.02 10.08
N ASP A 91 -19.84 0.88 11.04
CA ASP A 91 -21.17 1.33 11.50
C ASP A 91 -21.96 2.03 10.38
N ILE A 92 -21.26 2.71 9.46
CA ILE A 92 -21.87 3.32 8.28
C ILE A 92 -22.36 2.26 7.29
N ILE A 93 -21.57 1.23 7.03
CA ILE A 93 -21.87 0.24 5.99
C ILE A 93 -22.75 -0.92 6.45
N SER A 94 -22.72 -1.29 7.75
CA SER A 94 -23.42 -2.45 8.29
C SER A 94 -24.92 -2.51 7.92
N PRO A 95 -25.70 -1.43 8.06
CA PRO A 95 -27.14 -1.48 7.75
C PRO A 95 -27.43 -1.80 6.28
N PHE A 96 -26.50 -1.49 5.39
CA PHE A 96 -26.63 -1.77 3.96
C PHE A 96 -26.13 -3.18 3.64
N ALA A 97 -25.02 -3.59 4.25
CA ALA A 97 -24.46 -4.93 4.08
C ALA A 97 -25.39 -6.03 4.58
N GLU A 98 -26.10 -5.78 5.69
CA GLU A 98 -27.10 -6.71 6.25
C GLU A 98 -28.34 -6.86 5.35
N GLN A 99 -28.66 -5.85 4.56
CA GLN A 99 -29.80 -5.85 3.63
C GLN A 99 -29.45 -6.34 2.23
N ASP A 100 -28.17 -6.58 1.95
CA ASP A 100 -27.69 -7.04 0.66
C ASP A 100 -28.03 -8.52 0.46
N LEU A 101 -29.03 -8.77 -0.38
CA LEU A 101 -29.50 -10.11 -0.72
C LEU A 101 -28.46 -10.95 -1.49
N TYR A 102 -27.47 -10.30 -2.07
CA TYR A 102 -26.42 -10.95 -2.87
C TYR A 102 -25.17 -11.27 -2.07
N ARG A 103 -25.02 -10.75 -0.88
CA ARG A 103 -23.86 -10.96 -0.02
C ARG A 103 -23.53 -12.44 0.20
N GLN A 104 -24.53 -13.29 0.38
CA GLN A 104 -24.37 -14.74 0.54
C GLN A 104 -23.83 -15.44 -0.73
N MET A 105 -23.94 -14.79 -1.88
CA MET A 105 -23.48 -15.35 -3.14
C MET A 105 -21.98 -15.13 -3.35
N ASP A 106 -21.37 -14.29 -2.53
CA ASP A 106 -19.95 -13.94 -2.61
C ASP A 106 -19.19 -14.70 -1.51
N TYR A 107 -18.62 -15.83 -1.90
CA TYR A 107 -17.69 -16.64 -1.10
C TYR A 107 -18.17 -17.08 0.31
N GLY A 108 -19.45 -17.17 0.52
CA GLY A 108 -20.00 -17.71 1.75
C GLY A 108 -20.03 -16.76 2.94
N PHE A 109 -19.88 -15.48 2.73
CA PHE A 109 -20.17 -14.48 3.77
C PHE A 109 -21.67 -14.45 4.03
N ASP A 110 -22.07 -15.14 5.05
CA ASP A 110 -23.45 -15.30 5.43
C ASP A 110 -23.98 -14.00 6.10
N SER A 111 -25.30 -13.82 6.06
CA SER A 111 -25.96 -12.67 6.68
C SER A 111 -25.96 -12.76 8.22
N ASP A 112 -25.82 -13.96 8.77
CA ASP A 112 -25.91 -14.18 10.21
C ASP A 112 -24.58 -13.88 10.92
N ASP A 113 -23.47 -13.87 10.19
CA ASP A 113 -22.13 -13.68 10.76
C ASP A 113 -21.77 -12.21 11.04
N GLY A 114 -22.55 -11.28 10.52
CA GLY A 114 -22.28 -9.85 10.68
C GLY A 114 -20.93 -9.41 10.09
N LEU A 115 -20.62 -8.14 10.25
CA LEU A 115 -19.29 -7.59 9.93
C LEU A 115 -18.30 -7.74 11.10
N GLU A 116 -18.77 -8.20 12.26
CA GLU A 116 -17.98 -8.28 13.47
C GLU A 116 -16.89 -9.35 13.38
N ASP A 117 -17.22 -10.53 12.86
CA ASP A 117 -16.26 -11.62 12.66
C ASP A 117 -15.20 -11.27 11.63
N PHE A 118 -15.59 -10.52 10.62
CA PHE A 118 -14.64 -10.02 9.62
C PHE A 118 -13.59 -9.08 10.23
N LEU A 119 -13.94 -8.32 11.26
CA LEU A 119 -13.04 -7.38 11.92
C LEU A 119 -12.17 -8.02 13.00
N ASN A 120 -12.74 -8.82 13.88
CA ASN A 120 -12.14 -9.22 15.16
C ASN A 120 -11.56 -10.62 15.19
N SER A 121 -12.26 -11.57 14.59
CA SER A 121 -11.80 -12.96 14.55
C SER A 121 -12.26 -13.63 13.26
N TYR A 122 -11.41 -14.49 12.76
CA TYR A 122 -11.73 -15.33 11.62
C TYR A 122 -11.86 -16.77 12.06
N ASP A 123 -13.04 -17.34 11.90
CA ASP A 123 -13.26 -18.76 12.11
C ASP A 123 -13.10 -19.51 10.80
N ALA A 124 -11.97 -20.20 10.66
CA ALA A 124 -11.63 -20.96 9.46
C ALA A 124 -12.59 -22.13 9.20
N ASP A 125 -13.28 -22.63 10.24
CA ASP A 125 -14.25 -23.70 10.10
C ASP A 125 -15.59 -23.17 9.57
N HIS A 126 -15.89 -21.91 9.85
CA HIS A 126 -17.10 -21.23 9.39
C HIS A 126 -16.99 -20.80 7.92
N TYR A 127 -15.90 -20.16 7.58
CA TYR A 127 -15.58 -19.84 6.20
C TYR A 127 -14.79 -21.00 5.58
N SER A 128 -15.46 -21.98 5.01
CA SER A 128 -14.83 -23.09 4.27
C SER A 128 -13.95 -22.60 3.08
N ASN A 129 -13.81 -21.30 2.99
CA ASN A 129 -13.17 -20.58 1.92
C ASN A 129 -11.75 -20.18 2.33
N GLN A 130 -10.78 -20.66 1.60
CA GLN A 130 -9.36 -20.43 1.85
C GLN A 130 -8.88 -19.01 1.52
N HIS A 131 -9.78 -18.12 1.08
CA HIS A 131 -9.41 -16.79 0.60
C HIS A 131 -9.06 -15.81 1.71
N VAL A 132 -9.63 -15.99 2.90
CA VAL A 132 -9.40 -15.13 4.06
C VAL A 132 -8.78 -15.95 5.17
N LYS A 133 -7.57 -15.62 5.58
CA LYS A 133 -6.87 -16.30 6.68
C LYS A 133 -6.98 -15.60 8.01
N ARG A 134 -7.18 -14.31 7.99
CA ARG A 134 -7.15 -13.45 9.16
C ARG A 134 -8.28 -12.45 9.08
N SER A 135 -8.85 -12.11 10.21
CA SER A 135 -9.68 -10.92 10.33
C SER A 135 -8.85 -9.66 10.07
N LEU A 136 -9.51 -8.56 9.83
CA LEU A 136 -8.82 -7.29 9.53
C LEU A 136 -7.89 -6.85 10.66
N PHE A 137 -8.36 -6.93 11.91
CA PHE A 137 -7.55 -6.53 13.08
C PHE A 137 -6.43 -7.54 13.37
N GLU A 138 -6.67 -8.83 13.21
CA GLU A 138 -5.60 -9.83 13.32
C GLU A 138 -4.51 -9.59 12.27
N PHE A 139 -4.90 -9.37 11.01
CA PHE A 139 -3.95 -9.08 9.94
C PHE A 139 -3.11 -7.83 10.26
N ARG A 140 -3.77 -6.74 10.65
CA ARG A 140 -3.11 -5.50 11.06
C ARG A 140 -2.10 -5.75 12.19
N ASN A 141 -2.54 -6.38 13.27
CA ASN A 141 -1.70 -6.58 14.45
C ASN A 141 -0.47 -7.46 14.13
N MET A 142 -0.68 -8.55 13.42
CA MET A 142 0.42 -9.41 12.94
C MET A 142 1.37 -8.66 11.99
N ARG A 143 0.84 -7.76 11.14
CA ARG A 143 1.66 -6.96 10.23
C ARG A 143 2.50 -5.93 10.96
N ILE A 144 1.93 -5.24 11.94
CA ILE A 144 2.64 -4.30 12.83
C ILE A 144 3.76 -5.01 13.57
N GLU A 145 3.53 -6.22 14.06
CA GLU A 145 4.52 -7.01 14.77
C GLU A 145 5.64 -7.52 13.85
N SER A 146 5.30 -8.03 12.67
CA SER A 146 6.24 -8.70 11.77
C SER A 146 7.08 -7.74 10.93
N LEU A 147 6.47 -6.66 10.43
CA LEU A 147 7.08 -5.79 9.42
C LEU A 147 8.39 -5.14 9.88
N PRO A 148 8.52 -4.60 11.12
CA PRO A 148 9.75 -3.94 11.55
C PRO A 148 11.00 -4.81 11.42
N SER A 149 10.87 -6.11 11.66
CA SER A 149 11.99 -7.05 11.55
C SER A 149 12.40 -7.36 10.10
N LEU A 150 11.53 -7.07 9.15
CA LEU A 150 11.74 -7.33 7.72
C LEU A 150 12.28 -6.11 6.98
N LEU A 151 12.06 -4.91 7.53
CA LEU A 151 12.50 -3.67 6.90
C LEU A 151 14.02 -3.52 7.01
N ASN A 152 14.64 -3.17 5.91
CA ASN A 152 16.06 -2.88 5.89
C ASN A 152 16.40 -1.92 4.75
N TYR A 153 17.36 -1.03 5.03
CA TYR A 153 17.95 -0.13 4.06
C TYR A 153 19.22 -0.72 3.46
N SER A 154 19.49 -0.36 2.23
CA SER A 154 20.74 -0.69 1.54
C SER A 154 21.54 0.59 1.30
N PRO A 155 22.88 0.54 1.25
CA PRO A 155 23.64 1.69 0.78
C PRO A 155 23.17 2.12 -0.61
N GLY A 156 22.82 3.38 -0.76
CA GLY A 156 22.28 3.90 -2.02
C GLY A 156 22.35 5.43 -2.08
N PRO A 157 22.12 6.02 -3.23
CA PRO A 157 22.10 7.46 -3.39
C PRO A 157 20.79 8.06 -2.82
N PRO A 158 20.80 9.34 -2.45
CA PRO A 158 19.57 10.09 -2.17
C PRO A 158 18.59 10.01 -3.34
N MET A 159 17.31 9.99 -3.01
CA MET A 159 16.23 9.95 -3.99
C MET A 159 15.43 11.24 -3.94
N ILE A 160 15.24 11.87 -5.08
CA ILE A 160 14.27 12.94 -5.27
C ILE A 160 13.00 12.30 -5.79
N TYR A 161 11.91 12.47 -5.06
CA TYR A 161 10.60 12.00 -5.47
C TYR A 161 9.59 13.13 -5.28
N ASP A 162 8.51 13.11 -6.04
CA ASP A 162 7.48 14.16 -6.01
C ASP A 162 8.07 15.59 -6.08
N TYR A 163 8.27 16.08 -7.29
CA TYR A 163 8.69 17.45 -7.49
C TYR A 163 7.68 18.24 -8.31
N LYS A 164 7.61 19.54 -8.03
CA LYS A 164 6.73 20.50 -8.72
C LYS A 164 7.53 21.74 -9.10
N ILE A 165 7.20 22.29 -10.26
CA ILE A 165 7.72 23.57 -10.75
C ILE A 165 6.52 24.48 -10.97
N LEU A 166 6.50 25.62 -10.27
CA LEU A 166 5.38 26.55 -10.28
C LEU A 166 5.86 27.98 -10.68
N PRO A 167 5.26 28.59 -11.72
CA PRO A 167 4.29 28.00 -12.63
C PRO A 167 4.93 26.95 -13.54
N SER A 168 4.13 26.04 -14.09
CA SER A 168 4.62 24.96 -14.96
C SER A 168 5.22 25.47 -16.29
N ASN A 169 4.80 26.65 -16.73
CA ASN A 169 5.31 27.34 -17.90
C ASN A 169 5.66 28.79 -17.56
N PRO A 170 6.80 29.06 -16.91
CA PRO A 170 7.16 30.40 -16.48
C PRO A 170 7.45 31.32 -17.66
N MET A 171 7.03 32.58 -17.56
CA MET A 171 7.41 33.63 -18.49
C MET A 171 8.74 34.26 -18.11
N ALA A 172 9.41 34.91 -19.04
CA ALA A 172 10.66 35.63 -18.77
C ALA A 172 10.44 36.72 -17.68
N GLY A 173 11.23 36.63 -16.61
CA GLY A 173 11.12 37.54 -15.47
C GLY A 173 10.09 37.14 -14.39
N GLU A 174 9.39 36.04 -14.58
CA GLU A 174 8.50 35.47 -13.57
C GLU A 174 9.27 34.69 -12.50
N SER A 175 8.80 34.76 -11.27
CA SER A 175 9.40 34.00 -10.17
C SER A 175 9.06 32.51 -10.32
N LEU A 176 10.06 31.68 -10.14
CA LEU A 176 9.95 30.22 -10.17
C LEU A 176 10.02 29.65 -8.78
N THR A 177 9.06 28.79 -8.44
CA THR A 177 9.10 27.97 -7.21
C THR A 177 9.32 26.52 -7.59
N ILE A 178 10.31 25.88 -6.96
CA ILE A 178 10.57 24.45 -7.08
C ILE A 178 10.33 23.83 -5.71
N GLU A 179 9.42 22.87 -5.67
CA GLU A 179 9.15 22.02 -4.52
C GLU A 179 9.61 20.62 -4.84
N ALA A 180 10.30 19.96 -3.91
CA ALA A 180 10.71 18.57 -4.06
C ALA A 180 10.74 17.87 -2.71
N SER A 181 10.37 16.60 -2.71
CA SER A 181 10.60 15.69 -1.59
C SER A 181 11.89 14.92 -1.84
N VAL A 182 12.75 14.89 -0.86
CA VAL A 182 14.06 14.21 -0.94
C VAL A 182 14.18 13.26 0.23
N PHE A 183 14.61 12.04 -0.04
CA PHE A 183 14.83 11.02 0.98
C PHE A 183 16.25 10.45 0.86
N ASP A 184 16.90 10.29 2.00
CA ASP A 184 18.12 9.51 2.18
C ASP A 184 18.09 8.83 3.56
N ASN A 185 18.37 7.54 3.62
CA ASN A 185 18.35 6.78 4.88
C ASN A 185 19.50 7.16 5.82
N ASP A 186 20.57 7.72 5.31
CA ASP A 186 21.73 8.16 6.09
C ASP A 186 21.63 9.65 6.50
N GLY A 187 20.56 10.31 6.08
CA GLY A 187 20.29 11.72 6.29
C GLY A 187 20.91 12.63 5.22
N LEU A 188 20.31 13.80 5.07
CA LEU A 188 20.73 14.80 4.09
C LEU A 188 21.63 15.85 4.74
N THR A 189 22.82 16.05 4.19
CA THR A 189 23.73 17.11 4.62
C THR A 189 23.30 18.47 4.05
N PHE A 190 22.90 18.49 2.77
CA PHE A 190 22.36 19.69 2.10
C PHE A 190 21.55 19.31 0.88
N VAL A 191 20.67 20.18 0.46
CA VAL A 191 19.95 20.11 -0.82
C VAL A 191 20.23 21.39 -1.59
N GLN A 192 20.57 21.28 -2.86
CA GLN A 192 20.92 22.42 -3.71
C GLN A 192 20.15 22.36 -5.02
N VAL A 193 19.63 23.50 -5.45
CA VAL A 193 19.10 23.70 -6.81
C VAL A 193 20.18 24.36 -7.66
N GLN A 194 20.50 23.73 -8.79
CA GLN A 194 21.40 24.29 -9.80
C GLN A 194 20.58 24.68 -11.03
N TYR A 195 20.84 25.87 -11.56
CA TYR A 195 20.18 26.35 -12.79
C TYR A 195 21.23 26.92 -13.75
N THR A 196 21.00 26.79 -15.02
CA THR A 196 21.85 27.31 -16.12
C THR A 196 21.05 28.20 -17.04
#